data_772bd618f3f4c03314d102e43c3f55b3
#
_entry.id   772bd618f3f4c03314d102e43c3f55b3
#
_cell.length_a   1.000
_cell.length_b   1.000
_cell.length_c   1.000
_cell.angle_alpha   90.00
_cell.angle_beta   90.00
_cell.angle_gamma   90.00
#
_symmetry.space_group_name_H-M   'P 1'
#
loop_
_entity.id
_entity.type
_entity.pdbx_description
1 polymer ?
#
loop_
_entity_poly.entity_id
_entity_poly.type
_entity_poly.pdbx_seq_one_letter_code
_entity_poly.pdbx_strand_id
1 'polypeptide(L)'
;DPISGTSRTGVLDPMLIAFSDQENELEFQPLSTNTAGSLRLSSGSSIIGGVKARQEILIWTDTALYSMQFVGPPFTFAVNLINEGTGLIGPKAAVTTPSAVYFMSYNNFYLYNGSVKTLPCSVHNYVFGDINLIQSFKIAAFTIKDKNEVGWFYCSASSSEIDRYVIYNYAEDLWFYGQLVRTAWLDAGIENYPRAVSGGYLFQQEKGFNDDGSPMTGVFIESSDFDLDDGEKFAFARRIIPDFKFIEDANNGSVNVVVKTRNFPGDSLTTNSTNEISSTTQQSHIRARARQMALRIESNDDATNDGNLSIGWRLGATRIDIKTDGKR
;
A
#
# COMPACT_ATOMS: atom_id res chain seq x y z
N ASP A 1 33.32 14.25 0.86
CA ASP A 1 32.76 13.94 -0.44
C ASP A 1 32.97 12.46 -0.76
N PRO A 2 31.94 11.68 -1.02
CA PRO A 2 32.08 10.27 -1.37
C PRO A 2 32.77 10.06 -2.71
N ILE A 3 32.92 11.10 -3.52
CA ILE A 3 33.60 11.04 -4.80
C ILE A 3 35.01 11.60 -4.60
N SER A 4 35.96 10.70 -4.43
CA SER A 4 37.37 11.06 -4.21
C SER A 4 37.90 11.93 -5.33
N GLY A 5 38.64 12.97 -4.98
CA GLY A 5 39.32 13.85 -5.93
C GLY A 5 38.72 15.25 -6.05
N THR A 6 37.58 15.49 -5.44
CA THR A 6 37.05 16.85 -5.35
C THR A 6 37.65 17.58 -4.15
N SER A 7 37.82 18.89 -4.27
CA SER A 7 38.49 19.74 -3.29
C SER A 7 37.77 19.92 -1.96
N ARG A 8 36.71 19.15 -1.69
CA ARG A 8 35.96 19.20 -0.44
C ARG A 8 36.62 18.27 0.57
N THR A 9 37.35 18.84 1.46
CA THR A 9 38.01 18.15 2.54
C THR A 9 36.98 17.45 3.45
N GLY A 10 36.84 16.16 3.27
CA GLY A 10 36.49 15.12 4.22
C GLY A 10 35.36 15.29 5.26
N VAL A 11 34.63 16.37 5.28
CA VAL A 11 33.51 16.55 6.19
C VAL A 11 32.23 16.21 5.46
N LEU A 12 31.53 15.15 5.91
CA LEU A 12 30.23 14.78 5.41
C LEU A 12 29.20 15.87 5.77
N ASP A 13 28.60 16.50 4.77
CA ASP A 13 27.42 17.36 4.94
C ASP A 13 26.19 16.60 4.46
N PRO A 14 25.33 16.12 5.36
CA PRO A 14 24.16 15.30 5.00
C PRO A 14 23.06 16.09 4.28
N MET A 15 23.17 17.42 4.20
CA MET A 15 22.22 18.31 3.54
C MET A 15 22.70 18.83 2.20
N LEU A 16 23.86 18.37 1.72
CA LEU A 16 24.47 18.85 0.50
C LEU A 16 24.04 18.02 -0.71
N ILE A 17 23.59 18.69 -1.76
CA ILE A 17 23.41 18.12 -3.10
C ILE A 17 24.61 18.56 -3.94
N ALA A 18 25.29 17.61 -4.58
CA ALA A 18 26.31 17.86 -5.56
C ALA A 18 25.84 17.33 -6.93
N PHE A 19 26.14 18.07 -7.99
CA PHE A 19 25.86 17.66 -9.37
C PHE A 19 27.11 17.80 -10.23
N SER A 20 27.26 16.88 -11.16
CA SER A 20 28.40 16.80 -12.06
C SER A 20 28.31 17.86 -13.17
N ASP A 21 29.41 18.02 -13.91
CA ASP A 21 29.42 18.77 -15.16
C ASP A 21 28.54 18.09 -16.22
N GLN A 22 28.07 18.89 -17.18
CA GLN A 22 27.26 18.38 -18.29
C GLN A 22 28.08 17.39 -19.13
N GLU A 23 27.50 16.22 -19.41
CA GLU A 23 28.12 15.12 -20.17
C GLU A 23 29.42 14.55 -19.55
N ASN A 24 29.72 14.90 -18.30
CA ASN A 24 30.87 14.39 -17.56
C ASN A 24 30.48 14.04 -16.14
N GLU A 25 30.01 12.81 -15.92
CA GLU A 25 29.52 12.30 -14.66
C GLU A 25 30.59 12.15 -13.55
N LEU A 26 31.85 12.27 -13.88
CA LEU A 26 32.97 12.14 -12.94
C LEU A 26 33.50 13.50 -12.44
N GLU A 27 33.12 14.60 -13.08
CA GLU A 27 33.59 15.94 -12.71
C GLU A 27 32.56 16.66 -11.82
N PHE A 28 32.83 16.74 -10.52
CA PHE A 28 32.01 17.41 -9.51
C PHE A 28 32.66 18.68 -8.95
N GLN A 29 33.84 19.02 -9.41
CA GLN A 29 34.50 20.23 -8.94
C GLN A 29 33.93 21.47 -9.67
N PRO A 30 33.33 22.44 -8.94
CA PRO A 30 32.84 23.65 -9.55
C PRO A 30 34.03 24.51 -10.09
N LEU A 31 34.05 24.74 -11.38
CA LEU A 31 34.99 25.60 -12.07
C LEU A 31 34.21 26.66 -12.85
N SER A 32 34.88 27.78 -13.17
CA SER A 32 34.26 28.82 -14.00
C SER A 32 33.98 28.38 -15.45
N THR A 33 34.53 27.24 -15.86
CA THR A 33 34.46 26.67 -17.20
C THR A 33 33.53 25.48 -17.34
N ASN A 34 32.94 25.02 -16.23
CA ASN A 34 32.02 23.85 -16.20
C ASN A 34 30.71 24.17 -15.53
N THR A 35 29.78 23.23 -15.59
CA THR A 35 28.42 23.34 -14.99
C THR A 35 28.29 22.59 -13.67
N ALA A 36 29.36 21.97 -13.19
CA ALA A 36 29.36 21.29 -11.89
C ALA A 36 29.08 22.26 -10.74
N GLY A 37 28.39 21.79 -9.74
CA GLY A 37 28.02 22.63 -8.61
C GLY A 37 27.50 21.91 -7.42
N SER A 38 27.06 22.71 -6.46
CA SER A 38 26.42 22.15 -5.26
C SER A 38 25.43 23.13 -4.64
N LEU A 39 24.41 22.59 -4.04
CA LEU A 39 23.37 23.31 -3.33
C LEU A 39 23.18 22.68 -1.95
N ARG A 40 22.99 23.48 -0.93
CA ARG A 40 22.72 22.99 0.43
C ARG A 40 21.29 23.27 0.79
N LEU A 41 20.57 22.25 1.26
CA LEU A 41 19.20 22.38 1.74
C LEU A 41 19.18 23.05 3.12
N SER A 42 18.13 23.82 3.39
CA SER A 42 18.03 24.67 4.59
C SER A 42 17.19 24.06 5.70
N SER A 43 16.22 23.19 5.38
CA SER A 43 15.30 22.59 6.35
C SER A 43 15.51 21.08 6.45
N GLY A 44 15.71 20.60 7.67
CA GLY A 44 16.02 19.20 8.01
C GLY A 44 17.42 19.00 8.54
N SER A 45 17.76 17.77 8.86
CA SER A 45 19.08 17.37 9.36
C SER A 45 19.83 16.48 8.36
N SER A 46 19.14 15.76 7.53
CA SER A 46 19.73 14.90 6.49
C SER A 46 18.80 14.68 5.31
N ILE A 47 19.36 14.51 4.13
CA ILE A 47 18.66 14.05 2.94
C ILE A 47 18.40 12.56 3.09
N ILE A 48 17.12 12.17 2.99
CA ILE A 48 16.69 10.78 3.13
C ILE A 48 16.62 10.09 1.77
N GLY A 49 16.09 10.75 0.75
CA GLY A 49 15.96 10.17 -0.58
C GLY A 49 15.48 11.16 -1.62
N GLY A 50 15.43 10.71 -2.87
CA GLY A 50 14.91 11.50 -3.96
C GLY A 50 14.37 10.64 -5.09
N VAL A 51 13.41 11.18 -5.83
CA VAL A 51 12.85 10.53 -7.01
C VAL A 51 12.71 11.53 -8.16
N LYS A 52 12.84 11.04 -9.39
CA LYS A 52 12.57 11.82 -10.59
C LYS A 52 11.06 11.92 -10.78
N ALA A 53 10.54 13.12 -10.71
CA ALA A 53 9.19 13.46 -11.14
C ALA A 53 9.18 13.87 -12.63
N ARG A 54 8.07 14.38 -13.15
CA ARG A 54 7.91 14.64 -14.60
C ARG A 54 8.88 15.68 -15.14
N GLN A 55 9.08 16.80 -14.43
CA GLN A 55 9.92 17.92 -14.87
C GLN A 55 10.91 18.38 -13.80
N GLU A 56 11.01 17.65 -12.70
CA GLU A 56 11.80 18.01 -11.54
C GLU A 56 12.30 16.78 -10.82
N ILE A 57 13.25 16.95 -9.94
CA ILE A 57 13.70 15.95 -8.99
C ILE A 57 13.15 16.35 -7.63
N LEU A 58 12.35 15.49 -7.03
CA LEU A 58 11.88 15.66 -5.66
C LEU A 58 12.92 15.10 -4.71
N ILE A 59 13.27 15.87 -3.70
CA ILE A 59 14.29 15.52 -2.70
C ILE A 59 13.69 15.72 -1.32
N TRP A 60 13.71 14.67 -0.54
CA TRP A 60 13.23 14.70 0.84
C TRP A 60 14.38 14.75 1.83
N THR A 61 14.19 15.58 2.82
CA THR A 61 14.91 15.47 4.07
C THR A 61 14.06 14.68 5.09
N ASP A 62 14.57 14.54 6.28
CA ASP A 62 13.85 13.98 7.42
C ASP A 62 12.59 14.80 7.79
N THR A 63 12.50 16.08 7.40
CA THR A 63 11.40 16.98 7.78
C THR A 63 10.71 17.68 6.62
N ALA A 64 11.31 17.76 5.44
CA ALA A 64 10.83 18.62 4.36
C ALA A 64 10.96 17.98 2.99
N LEU A 65 10.17 18.50 2.05
CA LEU A 65 10.22 18.17 0.62
C LEU A 65 10.70 19.37 -0.18
N TYR A 66 11.65 19.11 -1.08
CA TYR A 66 12.22 20.07 -2.03
C TYR A 66 11.99 19.62 -3.47
N SER A 67 11.88 20.60 -4.36
CA SER A 67 11.95 20.43 -5.80
C SER A 67 13.28 20.97 -6.33
N MET A 68 13.98 20.18 -7.11
CA MET A 68 15.18 20.58 -7.84
C MET A 68 14.86 20.59 -9.33
N GLN A 69 15.04 21.73 -9.97
CA GLN A 69 14.72 21.95 -11.38
C GLN A 69 15.93 22.48 -12.13
N PHE A 70 16.08 22.05 -13.38
CA PHE A 70 17.07 22.63 -14.28
C PHE A 70 16.60 24.01 -14.75
N VAL A 71 17.40 25.01 -14.46
CA VAL A 71 17.11 26.43 -14.81
C VAL A 71 18.06 26.99 -15.86
N GLY A 72 19.10 26.24 -16.21
CA GLY A 72 20.12 26.67 -17.17
C GLY A 72 21.16 27.64 -16.60
N PRO A 73 22.16 28.01 -17.43
CA PRO A 73 23.22 28.91 -17.00
C PRO A 73 22.69 30.28 -16.53
N PRO A 74 23.34 30.91 -15.53
CA PRO A 74 24.56 30.45 -14.86
C PRO A 74 24.38 29.50 -13.68
N PHE A 75 23.18 29.20 -13.29
CA PHE A 75 22.89 28.45 -12.01
C PHE A 75 22.76 26.94 -12.17
N THR A 76 22.60 26.45 -13.39
CA THR A 76 22.35 25.04 -13.73
C THR A 76 21.07 24.46 -13.09
N PHE A 77 20.99 24.41 -11.75
CA PHE A 77 19.83 23.96 -11.01
C PHE A 77 19.38 24.98 -9.96
N ALA A 78 18.09 25.01 -9.73
CA ALA A 78 17.48 25.70 -8.60
C ALA A 78 16.77 24.68 -7.69
N VAL A 79 16.83 24.92 -6.39
CA VAL A 79 16.15 24.11 -5.39
C VAL A 79 15.14 24.98 -4.63
N ASN A 80 13.90 24.53 -4.60
CA ASN A 80 12.82 25.23 -3.93
C ASN A 80 12.22 24.34 -2.83
N LEU A 81 12.00 24.89 -1.66
CA LEU A 81 11.23 24.25 -0.60
C LEU A 81 9.75 24.19 -1.01
N ILE A 82 9.18 23.00 -1.06
CA ILE A 82 7.77 22.77 -1.40
C ILE A 82 6.92 22.73 -0.15
N ASN A 83 7.33 21.92 0.84
CA ASN A 83 6.55 21.70 2.05
C ASN A 83 7.46 21.34 3.23
N GLU A 84 7.12 21.85 4.41
CA GLU A 84 7.70 21.45 5.68
C GLU A 84 6.76 20.51 6.44
N GLY A 85 7.31 19.63 7.28
CA GLY A 85 6.54 18.65 8.04
C GLY A 85 6.15 17.40 7.28
N THR A 86 6.65 17.22 6.03
CA THR A 86 6.40 16.04 5.18
C THR A 86 7.70 15.34 4.79
N GLY A 87 8.53 15.03 5.77
CA GLY A 87 9.76 14.23 5.58
C GLY A 87 9.46 12.82 5.11
N LEU A 88 10.44 12.17 4.50
CA LEU A 88 10.34 10.80 4.02
C LEU A 88 10.71 9.82 5.13
N ILE A 89 9.90 8.79 5.35
CA ILE A 89 10.13 7.80 6.41
C ILE A 89 11.35 6.89 6.13
N GLY A 90 11.69 6.68 4.86
CA GLY A 90 12.82 5.84 4.45
C GLY A 90 13.27 6.13 3.02
N PRO A 91 14.49 5.77 2.64
CA PRO A 91 15.10 6.19 1.36
C PRO A 91 14.34 5.76 0.10
N LYS A 92 13.58 4.68 0.20
CA LYS A 92 12.80 4.09 -0.90
C LYS A 92 11.28 4.22 -0.70
N ALA A 93 10.84 5.07 0.23
CA ALA A 93 9.42 5.19 0.59
C ALA A 93 8.61 6.10 -0.36
N ALA A 94 9.19 6.51 -1.49
CA ALA A 94 8.53 7.32 -2.52
C ALA A 94 8.57 6.62 -3.88
N VAL A 95 7.50 6.76 -4.65
CA VAL A 95 7.36 6.18 -6.00
C VAL A 95 6.65 7.13 -6.94
N THR A 96 7.08 7.13 -8.21
CA THR A 96 6.54 7.99 -9.25
C THR A 96 5.55 7.21 -10.13
N THR A 97 4.39 7.80 -10.35
CA THR A 97 3.43 7.42 -11.39
C THR A 97 3.40 8.47 -12.51
N PRO A 98 2.73 8.23 -13.64
CA PRO A 98 2.66 9.22 -14.71
C PRO A 98 2.03 10.57 -14.29
N SER A 99 1.16 10.57 -13.28
CA SER A 99 0.39 11.76 -12.86
C SER A 99 0.85 12.38 -11.55
N ALA A 100 1.52 11.63 -10.68
CA ALA A 100 1.87 12.07 -9.33
C ALA A 100 3.05 11.28 -8.75
N VAL A 101 3.62 11.78 -7.68
CA VAL A 101 4.55 11.06 -6.82
C VAL A 101 3.85 10.76 -5.50
N TYR A 102 3.85 9.50 -5.10
CA TYR A 102 3.27 9.03 -3.85
C TYR A 102 4.38 8.71 -2.86
N PHE A 103 4.21 9.09 -1.61
CA PHE A 103 5.24 8.84 -0.61
C PHE A 103 4.66 8.62 0.79
N MET A 104 5.40 7.87 1.59
CA MET A 104 5.08 7.58 2.98
C MET A 104 5.98 8.41 3.89
N SER A 105 5.37 9.14 4.81
CA SER A 105 6.02 9.85 5.89
C SER A 105 5.81 9.10 7.21
N TYR A 106 6.28 9.66 8.31
CA TYR A 106 6.24 9.02 9.63
C TYR A 106 4.82 8.74 10.16
N ASN A 107 3.83 9.55 9.75
CA ASN A 107 2.47 9.44 10.27
C ASN A 107 1.38 9.44 9.19
N ASN A 108 1.72 9.64 7.92
CA ASN A 108 0.73 9.77 6.86
C ASN A 108 1.30 9.35 5.51
N PHE A 109 0.40 9.07 4.59
CA PHE A 109 0.68 8.96 3.17
C PHE A 109 0.36 10.29 2.48
N TYR A 110 1.16 10.63 1.50
CA TYR A 110 1.04 11.87 0.75
C TYR A 110 1.14 11.63 -0.75
N LEU A 111 0.57 12.53 -1.50
CA LEU A 111 0.78 12.64 -2.93
C LEU A 111 1.30 14.04 -3.28
N TYR A 112 2.15 14.11 -4.31
CA TYR A 112 2.62 15.32 -4.93
C TYR A 112 2.28 15.33 -6.42
N ASN A 113 1.55 16.37 -6.84
CA ASN A 113 1.20 16.63 -8.24
C ASN A 113 1.33 18.12 -8.61
N GLY A 114 2.39 18.76 -8.13
CA GLY A 114 2.60 20.21 -8.13
C GLY A 114 2.31 20.85 -6.76
N SER A 115 1.59 20.15 -5.88
CA SER A 115 1.41 20.50 -4.48
C SER A 115 1.32 19.24 -3.63
N VAL A 116 1.70 19.33 -2.35
CA VAL A 116 1.58 18.21 -1.42
C VAL A 116 0.17 18.11 -0.89
N LYS A 117 -0.40 16.91 -0.93
CA LYS A 117 -1.72 16.61 -0.38
C LYS A 117 -1.63 15.35 0.49
N THR A 118 -2.28 15.39 1.63
CA THR A 118 -2.44 14.19 2.45
C THR A 118 -3.42 13.23 1.78
N LEU A 119 -3.07 11.95 1.74
CA LEU A 119 -3.97 10.89 1.29
C LEU A 119 -4.78 10.38 2.48
N PRO A 120 -6.11 10.52 2.47
CA PRO A 120 -6.95 9.85 3.46
C PRO A 120 -6.74 8.34 3.38
N CYS A 121 -6.46 7.71 4.53
CA CYS A 121 -6.18 6.28 4.56
C CYS A 121 -7.15 5.57 5.51
N SER A 122 -8.00 4.71 4.97
CA SER A 122 -8.98 3.94 5.76
C SER A 122 -8.32 2.91 6.69
N VAL A 123 -7.10 2.49 6.38
CA VAL A 123 -6.31 1.52 7.16
C VAL A 123 -5.16 2.18 7.93
N HIS A 124 -5.24 3.49 8.15
CA HIS A 124 -4.19 4.29 8.79
C HIS A 124 -3.72 3.69 10.13
N ASN A 125 -4.65 3.44 11.04
CA ASN A 125 -4.33 2.91 12.37
C ASN A 125 -3.73 1.50 12.31
N TYR A 126 -4.13 0.70 11.33
CA TYR A 126 -3.55 -0.63 11.11
C TYR A 126 -2.08 -0.54 10.73
N VAL A 127 -1.74 0.35 9.79
CA VAL A 127 -0.37 0.49 9.31
C VAL A 127 0.52 1.18 10.34
N PHE A 128 0.16 2.41 10.76
CA PHE A 128 1.00 3.22 11.63
C PHE A 128 0.98 2.77 13.10
N GLY A 129 0.02 1.94 13.50
CA GLY A 129 0.01 1.27 14.80
C GLY A 129 0.88 0.01 14.87
N ASP A 130 1.22 -0.59 13.71
CA ASP A 130 1.97 -1.84 13.62
C ASP A 130 3.37 -1.66 12.97
N ILE A 131 3.73 -0.46 12.54
CA ILE A 131 5.00 -0.23 11.84
C ILE A 131 6.21 -0.24 12.79
N ASN A 132 7.29 -0.93 12.40
CA ASN A 132 8.57 -0.88 13.09
C ASN A 132 9.42 0.29 12.59
N LEU A 133 9.39 1.42 13.32
CA LEU A 133 10.12 2.63 12.95
C LEU A 133 11.64 2.46 12.98
N ILE A 134 12.17 1.52 13.77
CA ILE A 134 13.62 1.22 13.80
C ILE A 134 14.08 0.65 12.47
N GLN A 135 13.18 -0.05 11.76
CA GLN A 135 13.43 -0.64 10.44
C GLN A 135 12.88 0.22 9.28
N SER A 136 12.57 1.49 9.51
CA SER A 136 11.98 2.38 8.51
C SER A 136 12.82 2.50 7.22
N PHE A 137 14.13 2.36 7.31
CA PHE A 137 15.03 2.38 6.16
C PHE A 137 14.82 1.22 5.16
N LYS A 138 14.12 0.15 5.58
CA LYS A 138 13.74 -0.99 4.73
C LYS A 138 12.45 -0.76 3.96
N ILE A 139 11.67 0.27 4.31
CA ILE A 139 10.41 0.57 3.62
C ILE A 139 10.69 0.83 2.14
N ALA A 140 9.95 0.14 1.29
CA ALA A 140 10.09 0.24 -0.15
C ALA A 140 8.73 0.46 -0.81
N ALA A 141 8.60 1.56 -1.53
CA ALA A 141 7.44 1.85 -2.35
C ALA A 141 7.52 1.11 -3.70
N PHE A 142 6.36 0.74 -4.24
CA PHE A 142 6.25 0.05 -5.52
C PHE A 142 4.99 0.48 -6.28
N THR A 143 4.93 0.14 -7.57
CA THR A 143 3.77 0.37 -8.44
C THR A 143 3.30 -0.94 -9.07
N ILE A 144 1.98 -1.00 -9.33
CA ILE A 144 1.34 -1.97 -10.23
C ILE A 144 0.52 -1.14 -11.22
N LYS A 145 1.17 -0.67 -12.27
CA LYS A 145 0.59 0.32 -13.20
C LYS A 145 -0.66 -0.16 -13.89
N ASP A 146 -0.72 -1.42 -14.26
CA ASP A 146 -1.86 -2.01 -14.95
C ASP A 146 -3.14 -2.01 -14.09
N LYS A 147 -2.96 -1.96 -12.76
CA LYS A 147 -4.07 -1.91 -11.80
C LYS A 147 -4.33 -0.52 -11.21
N ASN A 148 -3.53 0.49 -11.60
CA ASN A 148 -3.56 1.83 -10.99
C ASN A 148 -3.25 1.81 -9.49
N GLU A 149 -2.27 1.03 -9.09
CA GLU A 149 -1.93 0.81 -7.69
C GLU A 149 -0.52 1.32 -7.37
N VAL A 150 -0.38 1.85 -6.17
CA VAL A 150 0.90 2.13 -5.51
C VAL A 150 0.90 1.48 -4.14
N GLY A 151 2.03 0.97 -3.71
CA GLY A 151 2.10 0.30 -2.42
C GLY A 151 3.42 0.50 -1.70
N TRP A 152 3.44 0.10 -0.44
CA TRP A 152 4.61 0.14 0.43
C TRP A 152 4.76 -1.18 1.16
N PHE A 153 5.93 -1.76 1.03
CA PHE A 153 6.38 -2.86 1.89
C PHE A 153 6.98 -2.29 3.16
N TYR A 154 6.66 -2.87 4.30
CA TYR A 154 7.18 -2.42 5.60
C TYR A 154 7.35 -3.58 6.58
N CYS A 155 8.08 -3.33 7.66
CA CYS A 155 8.25 -4.28 8.76
C CYS A 155 7.17 -4.02 9.81
N SER A 156 6.46 -5.07 10.25
CA SER A 156 5.56 -4.98 11.40
C SER A 156 6.33 -4.72 12.69
N ALA A 157 5.63 -4.29 13.75
CA ALA A 157 6.22 -3.99 15.05
C ALA A 157 7.02 -5.16 15.65
N SER A 158 6.64 -6.39 15.34
CA SER A 158 7.27 -7.61 15.82
C SER A 158 8.36 -8.16 14.88
N SER A 159 8.58 -7.53 13.72
CA SER A 159 9.52 -8.02 12.70
C SER A 159 10.68 -7.06 12.47
N SER A 160 11.86 -7.61 12.23
CA SER A 160 13.00 -6.87 11.72
C SER A 160 13.15 -6.95 10.20
N GLU A 161 12.36 -7.80 9.53
CA GLU A 161 12.32 -7.95 8.08
C GLU A 161 10.95 -7.56 7.52
N ILE A 162 10.89 -7.22 6.23
CA ILE A 162 9.64 -6.89 5.55
C ILE A 162 8.70 -8.10 5.59
N ASP A 163 7.52 -7.91 6.16
CA ASP A 163 6.48 -8.94 6.31
C ASP A 163 5.07 -8.44 6.02
N ARG A 164 4.92 -7.13 5.77
CA ARG A 164 3.65 -6.46 5.53
C ARG A 164 3.70 -5.63 4.25
N TYR A 165 2.53 -5.41 3.68
CA TYR A 165 2.33 -4.41 2.63
C TYR A 165 1.02 -3.66 2.82
N VAL A 166 0.98 -2.46 2.27
CA VAL A 166 -0.23 -1.66 2.09
C VAL A 166 -0.25 -1.13 0.66
N ILE A 167 -1.40 -1.16 0.02
CA ILE A 167 -1.61 -0.72 -1.37
C ILE A 167 -2.73 0.31 -1.41
N TYR A 168 -2.56 1.33 -2.21
CA TYR A 168 -3.54 2.33 -2.55
C TYR A 168 -3.87 2.26 -4.05
N ASN A 169 -5.13 1.99 -4.38
CA ASN A 169 -5.63 2.12 -5.74
C ASN A 169 -6.06 3.57 -5.97
N TYR A 170 -5.29 4.28 -6.80
CA TYR A 170 -5.49 5.71 -7.03
C TYR A 170 -6.59 6.03 -8.06
N ALA A 171 -7.15 5.04 -8.74
CA ALA A 171 -8.30 5.22 -9.63
C ALA A 171 -9.63 5.07 -8.89
N GLU A 172 -9.68 4.21 -7.88
CA GLU A 172 -10.89 3.87 -7.13
C GLU A 172 -10.91 4.45 -5.70
N ASP A 173 -9.78 5.06 -5.26
CA ASP A 173 -9.59 5.59 -3.90
C ASP A 173 -9.79 4.52 -2.80
N LEU A 174 -9.21 3.34 -3.02
CA LEU A 174 -9.33 2.21 -2.12
C LEU A 174 -7.98 1.78 -1.55
N TRP A 175 -8.00 1.31 -0.31
CA TRP A 175 -6.83 0.80 0.39
C TRP A 175 -6.95 -0.69 0.64
N PHE A 176 -5.82 -1.40 0.43
CA PHE A 176 -5.66 -2.82 0.73
C PHE A 176 -4.43 -3.02 1.60
N TYR A 177 -4.40 -4.08 2.36
CA TYR A 177 -3.23 -4.47 3.15
C TYR A 177 -3.10 -5.98 3.20
N GLY A 178 -1.91 -6.45 3.52
CA GLY A 178 -1.67 -7.88 3.66
C GLY A 178 -0.28 -8.20 4.18
N GLN A 179 0.02 -9.49 4.15
CA GLN A 179 1.30 -10.05 4.57
C GLN A 179 2.01 -10.59 3.33
N LEU A 180 3.22 -10.11 3.09
CA LEU A 180 4.05 -10.59 2.00
C LEU A 180 5.50 -10.22 2.26
N VAL A 181 6.39 -11.18 2.16
CA VAL A 181 7.83 -10.97 2.31
C VAL A 181 8.44 -10.67 0.96
N ARG A 182 8.72 -9.39 0.67
CA ARG A 182 9.40 -8.96 -0.56
C ARG A 182 10.38 -7.83 -0.26
N THR A 183 11.61 -7.97 -0.70
CA THR A 183 12.69 -7.00 -0.43
C THR A 183 12.93 -6.04 -1.59
N ALA A 184 12.51 -6.41 -2.79
CA ALA A 184 12.57 -5.57 -3.98
C ALA A 184 11.41 -5.89 -4.92
N TRP A 185 11.01 -4.90 -5.69
CA TRP A 185 9.91 -4.99 -6.65
C TRP A 185 10.29 -4.32 -7.97
N LEU A 186 9.91 -4.93 -9.07
CA LEU A 186 9.98 -4.38 -10.41
C LEU A 186 8.59 -4.54 -11.05
N ASP A 187 8.00 -3.42 -11.43
CA ASP A 187 6.70 -3.41 -12.11
C ASP A 187 6.76 -4.06 -13.50
N ALA A 188 5.61 -4.47 -14.01
CA ALA A 188 5.48 -4.96 -15.37
C ALA A 188 5.97 -3.92 -16.39
N GLY A 189 6.62 -4.38 -17.44
CA GLY A 189 7.19 -3.53 -18.49
C GLY A 189 7.59 -4.37 -19.68
N ILE A 190 8.85 -4.76 -19.79
CA ILE A 190 9.31 -5.72 -20.82
C ILE A 190 8.67 -7.10 -20.57
N GLU A 191 8.51 -7.44 -19.30
CA GLU A 191 7.85 -8.68 -18.87
C GLU A 191 6.38 -8.42 -18.59
N ASN A 192 5.53 -9.42 -18.85
CA ASN A 192 4.08 -9.31 -18.71
C ASN A 192 3.60 -9.20 -17.25
N TYR A 193 4.41 -9.64 -16.29
CA TYR A 193 4.06 -9.68 -14.88
C TYR A 193 5.11 -8.95 -14.02
N PRO A 194 4.71 -8.28 -12.93
CA PRO A 194 5.65 -7.74 -11.98
C PRO A 194 6.54 -8.83 -11.40
N ARG A 195 7.74 -8.45 -11.00
CA ARG A 195 8.71 -9.35 -10.38
C ARG A 195 9.12 -8.83 -9.01
N ALA A 196 9.29 -9.73 -8.07
CA ALA A 196 9.73 -9.41 -6.73
C ALA A 196 10.75 -10.43 -6.23
N VAL A 197 11.59 -10.00 -5.29
CA VAL A 197 12.66 -10.82 -4.72
C VAL A 197 12.41 -11.08 -3.25
N SER A 198 12.61 -12.32 -2.83
CA SER A 198 12.62 -12.71 -1.43
C SER A 198 13.41 -14.01 -1.25
N GLY A 199 14.16 -14.14 -0.15
CA GLY A 199 14.82 -15.38 0.23
C GLY A 199 15.79 -15.96 -0.81
N GLY A 200 16.34 -15.13 -1.71
CA GLY A 200 17.21 -15.57 -2.80
C GLY A 200 16.46 -16.02 -4.06
N TYR A 201 15.14 -15.93 -4.09
CA TYR A 201 14.30 -16.29 -5.24
C TYR A 201 13.73 -15.05 -5.91
N LEU A 202 13.49 -15.18 -7.23
CA LEU A 202 12.77 -14.21 -8.05
C LEU A 202 11.37 -14.74 -8.34
N PHE A 203 10.36 -14.06 -7.84
CA PHE A 203 8.96 -14.41 -8.00
C PHE A 203 8.31 -13.58 -9.10
N GLN A 204 7.46 -14.22 -9.90
CA GLN A 204 6.48 -13.52 -10.73
C GLN A 204 5.27 -13.20 -9.84
N GLN A 205 4.86 -11.94 -9.80
CA GLN A 205 3.73 -11.47 -9.02
C GLN A 205 2.51 -11.29 -9.92
N GLU A 206 1.32 -11.25 -9.33
CA GLU A 206 0.06 -11.01 -10.05
C GLU A 206 -0.23 -12.06 -11.15
N LYS A 207 0.27 -13.28 -10.98
CA LYS A 207 0.09 -14.40 -11.90
C LYS A 207 -0.67 -15.54 -11.22
N GLY A 208 -1.90 -15.81 -11.69
CA GLY A 208 -2.76 -16.85 -11.11
C GLY A 208 -3.39 -16.42 -9.79
N PHE A 209 -3.89 -17.39 -9.02
CA PHE A 209 -4.65 -17.20 -7.78
C PHE A 209 -4.11 -18.03 -6.61
N ASN A 210 -2.84 -18.42 -6.66
CA ASN A 210 -2.18 -19.19 -5.60
C ASN A 210 -0.85 -18.55 -5.22
N ASP A 211 -0.31 -18.92 -4.07
CA ASP A 211 1.00 -18.54 -3.58
C ASP A 211 1.99 -19.69 -3.81
N ASP A 212 2.67 -19.67 -4.97
CA ASP A 212 3.66 -20.68 -5.39
C ASP A 212 3.14 -22.13 -5.26
N GLY A 213 1.92 -22.37 -5.76
CA GLY A 213 1.26 -23.68 -5.74
C GLY A 213 0.52 -23.99 -4.43
N SER A 214 0.52 -23.08 -3.46
CA SER A 214 -0.26 -23.20 -2.23
C SER A 214 -1.50 -22.29 -2.27
N PRO A 215 -2.59 -22.60 -1.55
CA PRO A 215 -3.73 -21.71 -1.46
C PRO A 215 -3.32 -20.37 -0.85
N MET A 216 -3.85 -19.27 -1.38
CA MET A 216 -3.74 -17.96 -0.71
C MET A 216 -4.63 -17.96 0.52
N THR A 217 -4.04 -17.87 1.70
CA THR A 217 -4.75 -17.89 2.98
C THR A 217 -5.08 -16.50 3.48
N GLY A 218 -6.16 -16.36 4.27
CA GLY A 218 -6.54 -15.11 4.91
C GLY A 218 -7.02 -14.02 3.96
N VAL A 219 -7.45 -14.37 2.75
CA VAL A 219 -8.02 -13.40 1.80
C VAL A 219 -9.47 -13.12 2.17
N PHE A 220 -9.78 -11.89 2.52
CA PHE A 220 -11.13 -11.51 2.93
C PHE A 220 -11.50 -10.07 2.57
N ILE A 221 -12.79 -9.81 2.54
CA ILE A 221 -13.41 -8.49 2.59
C ILE A 221 -14.41 -8.46 3.74
N GLU A 222 -14.36 -7.42 4.56
CA GLU A 222 -15.22 -7.26 5.73
C GLU A 222 -15.85 -5.87 5.73
N SER A 223 -17.18 -5.81 5.91
CA SER A 223 -17.88 -4.54 6.03
C SER A 223 -17.59 -3.89 7.39
N SER A 224 -17.78 -2.58 7.48
CA SER A 224 -18.01 -1.96 8.79
C SER A 224 -19.29 -2.51 9.40
N ASP A 225 -19.46 -2.28 10.69
CA ASP A 225 -20.69 -2.62 11.39
C ASP A 225 -21.85 -1.80 10.82
N PHE A 226 -22.96 -2.45 10.59
CA PHE A 226 -24.20 -1.81 10.21
C PHE A 226 -25.33 -2.19 11.18
N ASP A 227 -26.25 -1.29 11.37
CA ASP A 227 -27.47 -1.43 12.15
C ASP A 227 -28.68 -1.05 11.32
N LEU A 228 -29.87 -1.25 11.85
CA LEU A 228 -31.12 -0.83 11.24
C LEU A 228 -31.64 0.41 11.98
N ASP A 229 -32.10 1.40 11.22
CA ASP A 229 -32.59 2.67 11.72
C ASP A 229 -31.50 3.38 12.58
N ASP A 230 -31.82 3.68 13.81
CA ASP A 230 -30.98 4.37 14.81
C ASP A 230 -30.21 3.41 15.75
N GLY A 231 -30.23 2.09 15.45
CA GLY A 231 -29.54 1.06 16.24
C GLY A 231 -30.24 0.67 17.55
N GLU A 232 -31.43 1.22 17.85
CA GLU A 232 -32.19 0.86 19.06
C GLU A 232 -32.82 -0.55 18.97
N LYS A 233 -33.10 -1.03 17.77
CA LYS A 233 -33.79 -2.30 17.55
C LYS A 233 -32.81 -3.43 17.24
N PHE A 234 -33.21 -4.65 17.60
CA PHE A 234 -32.55 -5.83 17.09
C PHE A 234 -32.88 -6.00 15.59
N ALA A 235 -31.87 -6.36 14.82
CA ALA A 235 -32.00 -6.82 13.47
C ALA A 235 -31.95 -8.34 13.44
N PHE A 236 -32.78 -8.97 12.64
CA PHE A 236 -32.76 -10.41 12.37
C PHE A 236 -32.42 -10.62 10.89
N ALA A 237 -31.20 -11.10 10.64
CA ALA A 237 -30.77 -11.51 9.31
C ALA A 237 -31.14 -12.96 9.08
N ARG A 238 -31.93 -13.21 8.04
CA ARG A 238 -32.54 -14.51 7.77
C ARG A 238 -31.83 -15.29 6.67
N ARG A 239 -31.48 -14.61 5.59
CA ARG A 239 -30.83 -15.23 4.44
C ARG A 239 -29.96 -14.26 3.67
N ILE A 240 -29.03 -14.82 2.92
CA ILE A 240 -28.20 -14.13 1.95
C ILE A 240 -28.51 -14.69 0.56
N ILE A 241 -28.65 -13.82 -0.42
CA ILE A 241 -28.63 -14.14 -1.85
C ILE A 241 -27.25 -13.73 -2.35
N PRO A 242 -26.34 -14.68 -2.59
CA PRO A 242 -24.99 -14.38 -3.00
C PRO A 242 -24.94 -13.87 -4.44
N ASP A 243 -23.96 -13.02 -4.72
CA ASP A 243 -23.62 -12.59 -6.07
C ASP A 243 -22.10 -12.72 -6.25
N PHE A 244 -21.68 -13.93 -6.62
CA PHE A 244 -20.27 -14.28 -6.82
C PHE A 244 -20.03 -14.79 -8.22
N LYS A 245 -18.87 -14.43 -8.75
CA LYS A 245 -18.31 -15.06 -9.95
C LYS A 245 -16.97 -15.68 -9.59
N PHE A 246 -16.89 -17.01 -9.69
CA PHE A 246 -15.65 -17.76 -9.57
C PHE A 246 -14.90 -17.77 -10.91
N ILE A 247 -13.55 -17.75 -10.85
CA ILE A 247 -12.65 -17.65 -11.98
C ILE A 247 -11.74 -18.88 -11.92
N GLU A 248 -11.46 -19.49 -13.10
CA GLU A 248 -10.57 -20.62 -13.34
C GLU A 248 -11.06 -22.00 -12.89
N ASP A 249 -11.76 -22.15 -11.77
CA ASP A 249 -12.39 -23.44 -11.43
C ASP A 249 -13.86 -23.25 -11.05
N ALA A 250 -14.71 -23.30 -12.05
CA ALA A 250 -16.14 -23.02 -11.89
C ALA A 250 -16.90 -24.07 -11.04
N ASN A 251 -16.33 -25.25 -10.83
CA ASN A 251 -17.06 -26.38 -10.24
C ASN A 251 -16.78 -26.59 -8.75
N ASN A 252 -15.63 -26.18 -8.26
CA ASN A 252 -15.21 -26.43 -6.87
C ASN A 252 -14.91 -25.17 -6.07
N GLY A 253 -15.05 -23.97 -6.66
CA GLY A 253 -14.83 -22.71 -5.98
C GLY A 253 -15.87 -22.44 -4.90
N SER A 254 -15.41 -22.12 -3.70
CA SER A 254 -16.28 -21.66 -2.63
C SER A 254 -15.65 -20.53 -1.83
N VAL A 255 -16.51 -19.75 -1.19
CA VAL A 255 -16.14 -18.72 -0.22
C VAL A 255 -16.97 -18.92 1.06
N ASN A 256 -16.41 -18.52 2.18
CA ASN A 256 -17.12 -18.48 3.43
C ASN A 256 -17.75 -17.09 3.62
N VAL A 257 -19.04 -17.07 3.86
CA VAL A 257 -19.75 -15.87 4.27
C VAL A 257 -19.98 -15.95 5.79
N VAL A 258 -19.31 -15.07 6.51
CA VAL A 258 -19.29 -15.01 7.97
C VAL A 258 -20.10 -13.80 8.42
N VAL A 259 -21.12 -14.04 9.25
CA VAL A 259 -21.87 -12.97 9.90
C VAL A 259 -21.36 -12.79 11.31
N LYS A 260 -20.82 -11.62 11.60
CA LYS A 260 -20.38 -11.22 12.93
C LYS A 260 -21.41 -10.32 13.58
N THR A 261 -21.57 -10.43 14.87
CA THR A 261 -22.61 -9.72 15.61
C THR A 261 -22.10 -9.14 16.91
N ARG A 262 -22.67 -8.01 17.33
CA ARG A 262 -22.54 -7.45 18.68
C ARG A 262 -23.81 -6.71 19.09
N ASN A 263 -24.02 -6.50 20.39
CA ASN A 263 -25.22 -5.88 20.92
C ASN A 263 -25.03 -4.43 21.35
N PHE A 264 -23.79 -4.04 21.67
CA PHE A 264 -23.48 -2.67 22.10
C PHE A 264 -22.26 -2.15 21.34
N PRO A 265 -22.24 -0.85 21.03
CA PRO A 265 -21.03 -0.22 20.50
C PRO A 265 -19.87 -0.39 21.50
N GLY A 266 -18.71 -0.83 20.97
CA GLY A 266 -17.53 -1.10 21.79
C GLY A 266 -17.37 -2.56 22.24
N ASP A 267 -18.41 -3.37 22.17
CA ASP A 267 -18.28 -4.83 22.37
C ASP A 267 -17.46 -5.44 21.21
N SER A 268 -16.78 -6.54 21.52
CA SER A 268 -16.12 -7.33 20.50
C SER A 268 -17.14 -8.00 19.58
N LEU A 269 -16.88 -7.96 18.27
CA LEU A 269 -17.65 -8.71 17.29
C LEU A 269 -17.44 -10.22 17.51
N THR A 270 -18.53 -10.96 17.57
CA THR A 270 -18.52 -12.43 17.67
C THR A 270 -19.07 -13.05 16.39
N THR A 271 -18.45 -14.14 15.94
CA THR A 271 -18.95 -14.91 14.80
C THR A 271 -20.28 -15.57 15.21
N ASN A 272 -21.34 -15.24 14.48
CA ASN A 272 -22.67 -15.83 14.69
C ASN A 272 -22.89 -17.04 13.78
N SER A 273 -22.56 -16.90 12.49
CA SER A 273 -22.70 -17.98 11.51
C SER A 273 -21.61 -17.89 10.45
N THR A 274 -21.18 -19.06 9.98
CA THR A 274 -20.32 -19.21 8.80
C THR A 274 -21.05 -20.12 7.82
N ASN A 275 -21.20 -19.64 6.59
CA ASN A 275 -21.90 -20.36 5.55
C ASN A 275 -21.02 -20.44 4.30
N GLU A 276 -20.78 -21.64 3.82
CA GLU A 276 -20.09 -21.86 2.56
C GLU A 276 -21.00 -21.56 1.37
N ILE A 277 -20.48 -20.80 0.43
CA ILE A 277 -21.16 -20.39 -0.81
C ILE A 277 -20.33 -20.87 -1.99
N SER A 278 -20.93 -21.70 -2.82
CA SER A 278 -20.34 -22.19 -4.08
C SER A 278 -21.02 -21.55 -5.30
N SER A 279 -20.50 -21.85 -6.49
CA SER A 279 -21.06 -21.39 -7.76
C SER A 279 -22.51 -21.82 -7.98
N THR A 280 -22.97 -22.87 -7.33
CA THR A 280 -24.34 -23.40 -7.43
C THR A 280 -25.28 -22.90 -6.36
N THR A 281 -24.79 -22.18 -5.34
CA THR A 281 -25.59 -21.70 -4.21
C THR A 281 -26.45 -20.52 -4.64
N GLN A 282 -27.76 -20.72 -4.71
CA GLN A 282 -28.72 -19.67 -5.04
C GLN A 282 -29.08 -18.79 -3.84
N GLN A 283 -29.12 -19.38 -2.65
CA GLN A 283 -29.38 -18.67 -1.39
C GLN A 283 -28.78 -19.46 -0.21
N SER A 284 -28.40 -18.74 0.82
CA SER A 284 -27.92 -19.32 2.06
C SER A 284 -28.70 -18.78 3.24
N HIS A 285 -29.10 -19.66 4.16
CA HIS A 285 -29.85 -19.27 5.34
C HIS A 285 -28.91 -18.95 6.48
N ILE A 286 -29.00 -17.73 6.99
CA ILE A 286 -28.35 -17.27 8.21
C ILE A 286 -29.41 -17.02 9.27
N ARG A 287 -29.03 -17.14 10.54
CA ARG A 287 -29.94 -16.87 11.67
C ARG A 287 -29.22 -16.00 12.68
N ALA A 288 -28.91 -14.79 12.27
CA ALA A 288 -28.21 -13.83 13.10
C ALA A 288 -29.19 -12.82 13.69
N ARG A 289 -29.16 -12.63 15.00
CA ARG A 289 -29.95 -11.63 15.71
C ARG A 289 -29.03 -10.78 16.57
N ALA A 290 -28.94 -9.49 16.26
CA ALA A 290 -28.13 -8.54 17.01
C ALA A 290 -28.56 -7.11 16.72
N ARG A 291 -28.01 -6.13 17.44
CA ARG A 291 -28.20 -4.71 17.12
C ARG A 291 -27.27 -4.27 16.01
N GLN A 292 -26.03 -4.72 16.03
CA GLN A 292 -25.04 -4.43 15.01
C GLN A 292 -24.50 -5.71 14.39
N MET A 293 -24.30 -5.69 13.08
CA MET A 293 -23.79 -6.80 12.31
C MET A 293 -22.67 -6.35 11.39
N ALA A 294 -21.71 -7.21 11.13
CA ALA A 294 -20.73 -7.07 10.08
C ALA A 294 -20.74 -8.33 9.20
N LEU A 295 -20.57 -8.12 7.91
CA LEU A 295 -20.48 -9.18 6.93
C LEU A 295 -19.01 -9.34 6.52
N ARG A 296 -18.47 -10.53 6.72
CA ARG A 296 -17.15 -10.91 6.23
C ARG A 296 -17.29 -12.01 5.19
N ILE A 297 -16.59 -11.85 4.10
CA ILE A 297 -16.49 -12.83 3.02
C ILE A 297 -15.02 -13.18 2.92
N GLU A 298 -14.72 -14.45 3.01
CA GLU A 298 -13.34 -14.93 2.99
C GLU A 298 -13.19 -16.14 2.08
N SER A 299 -12.00 -16.28 1.48
CA SER A 299 -11.66 -17.49 0.74
C SER A 299 -11.79 -18.71 1.64
N ASN A 300 -12.28 -19.79 1.09
CA ASN A 300 -12.32 -21.07 1.80
C ASN A 300 -10.92 -21.70 1.69
N ASP A 301 -10.17 -21.64 2.80
CA ASP A 301 -8.78 -22.12 2.89
C ASP A 301 -8.71 -23.63 3.23
N ASP A 302 -9.81 -24.38 3.04
CA ASP A 302 -9.81 -25.79 3.35
C ASP A 302 -8.85 -26.56 2.44
N ALA A 303 -7.66 -26.84 2.98
CA ALA A 303 -6.59 -27.57 2.30
C ALA A 303 -6.97 -29.03 1.96
N THR A 304 -8.11 -29.53 2.46
CA THR A 304 -8.59 -30.88 2.11
C THR A 304 -9.29 -30.92 0.77
N ASN A 305 -9.62 -29.76 0.19
CA ASN A 305 -10.18 -29.64 -1.14
C ASN A 305 -9.07 -29.32 -2.15
N ASP A 306 -8.49 -30.35 -2.76
CA ASP A 306 -7.46 -30.26 -3.80
C ASP A 306 -7.84 -29.32 -4.99
N GLY A 307 -9.12 -28.96 -5.12
CA GLY A 307 -9.64 -28.05 -6.14
C GLY A 307 -9.55 -26.56 -5.82
N ASN A 308 -9.26 -26.17 -4.57
CA ASN A 308 -9.24 -24.74 -4.17
C ASN A 308 -7.89 -24.03 -4.35
N LEU A 309 -6.90 -24.71 -4.89
CA LEU A 309 -5.53 -24.18 -5.02
C LEU A 309 -5.37 -22.99 -5.98
N SER A 310 -6.39 -22.67 -6.79
CA SER A 310 -6.25 -21.67 -7.85
C SER A 310 -7.55 -20.92 -8.13
N ILE A 311 -8.36 -20.67 -7.11
CA ILE A 311 -9.67 -20.06 -7.30
C ILE A 311 -9.62 -18.56 -7.03
N GLY A 312 -9.86 -17.78 -8.08
CA GLY A 312 -10.21 -16.38 -7.95
C GLY A 312 -11.72 -16.21 -7.82
N TRP A 313 -12.15 -15.19 -7.09
CA TRP A 313 -13.56 -14.83 -7.01
C TRP A 313 -13.76 -13.32 -7.12
N ARG A 314 -14.92 -12.95 -7.65
CA ARG A 314 -15.39 -11.58 -7.69
C ARG A 314 -16.69 -11.48 -6.94
N LEU A 315 -16.78 -10.48 -6.06
CA LEU A 315 -17.98 -10.14 -5.33
C LEU A 315 -18.79 -9.11 -6.12
N GLY A 316 -20.05 -9.42 -6.38
CA GLY A 316 -21.04 -8.48 -6.87
C GLY A 316 -21.89 -7.89 -5.75
N ALA A 317 -23.13 -7.57 -6.03
CA ALA A 317 -24.06 -6.97 -5.07
C ALA A 317 -24.80 -8.05 -4.25
N THR A 318 -24.17 -8.51 -3.17
CA THR A 318 -24.79 -9.47 -2.23
C THR A 318 -26.01 -8.85 -1.56
N ARG A 319 -27.14 -9.56 -1.57
CA ARG A 319 -28.39 -9.13 -0.94
C ARG A 319 -28.63 -9.90 0.36
N ILE A 320 -28.96 -9.16 1.42
CA ILE A 320 -29.27 -9.73 2.73
C ILE A 320 -30.71 -9.42 3.07
N ASP A 321 -31.49 -10.46 3.43
CA ASP A 321 -32.86 -10.30 3.95
C ASP A 321 -32.78 -10.06 5.47
N ILE A 322 -32.99 -8.80 5.85
CA ILE A 322 -32.92 -8.35 7.25
C ILE A 322 -34.27 -7.76 7.67
N LYS A 323 -34.72 -8.08 8.86
CA LYS A 323 -35.94 -7.56 9.47
C LYS A 323 -35.67 -7.01 10.86
N THR A 324 -36.43 -6.02 11.27
CA THR A 324 -36.46 -5.56 12.66
C THR A 324 -37.10 -6.61 13.55
N ASP A 325 -36.51 -6.89 14.71
CA ASP A 325 -36.93 -7.93 15.65
C ASP A 325 -36.98 -7.42 17.09
N GLY A 326 -37.83 -6.37 17.29
CA GLY A 326 -38.07 -5.81 18.61
C GLY A 326 -36.92 -4.97 19.21
N LYS A 327 -37.16 -4.49 20.44
CA LYS A 327 -36.19 -3.66 21.19
C LYS A 327 -35.46 -4.41 22.30
N ARG A 328 -35.79 -5.66 22.55
CA ARG A 328 -35.21 -6.50 23.62
C ARG A 328 -34.80 -7.86 23.09
#